data_0753de8fe607ec4357c2b88e386e7e0b
#
_entry.id   0753de8fe607ec4357c2b88e386e7e0b
#
_cell.length_a   1.000
_cell.length_b   1.000
_cell.length_c   1.000
_cell.angle_alpha   90.00
_cell.angle_beta   90.00
_cell.angle_gamma   90.00
#
_symmetry.space_group_name_H-M   'P 1'
#
loop_
_entity.id
_entity.type
_entity.pdbx_description
1 polymer ?
#
loop_
_entity_poly.entity_id
_entity_poly.type
_entity_poly.pdbx_seq_one_letter_code
_entity_poly.pdbx_strand_id
1 'polypeptide(L)'
;MRILIVEDEYVSRRFLYKFMKEYGECDVTVNGKEAIEAFIISLEDENPYDLILLDIMMPEIDGMKVLKTIRLMERDRGIIGHERVKIIMTTALNESENVMEAFDEGCEAYAAKPLDTKKLISVMEKLNLI
;
A
#
# COMPACT_ATOMS: atom_id res chain seq x y z
N MET A 1 14.26 -4.16 0.12
CA MET A 1 12.88 -3.74 -0.25
C MET A 1 12.50 -2.48 0.52
N ARG A 2 11.89 -1.52 -0.15
CA ARG A 2 11.36 -0.32 0.51
C ARG A 2 9.86 -0.39 0.59
N ILE A 3 9.33 -0.16 1.77
CA ILE A 3 7.91 -0.38 2.09
C ILE A 3 7.31 0.91 2.64
N LEU A 4 6.16 1.30 2.11
CA LEU A 4 5.38 2.40 2.67
C LEU A 4 4.14 1.83 3.34
N ILE A 5 3.94 2.17 4.60
CA ILE A 5 2.76 1.76 5.37
C ILE A 5 1.87 2.98 5.52
N VAL A 6 0.62 2.87 5.09
CA VAL A 6 -0.37 3.94 5.18
C VAL A 6 -1.53 3.45 6.04
N GLU A 7 -1.59 3.90 7.28
CA GLU A 7 -2.57 3.42 8.26
C GLU A 7 -2.82 4.50 9.30
N ASP A 8 -4.07 4.92 9.45
CA ASP A 8 -4.42 5.99 10.40
C ASP A 8 -4.62 5.51 11.83
N GLU A 9 -4.90 4.21 12.03
CA GLU A 9 -5.13 3.64 13.35
C GLU A 9 -3.80 3.22 13.97
N TYR A 10 -3.51 3.74 15.18
CA TYR A 10 -2.20 3.60 15.82
C TYR A 10 -1.78 2.14 16.04
N VAL A 11 -2.70 1.30 16.54
CA VAL A 11 -2.35 -0.09 16.87
C VAL A 11 -2.03 -0.88 15.61
N SER A 12 -2.86 -0.74 14.58
CA SER A 12 -2.64 -1.41 13.29
C SER A 12 -1.34 -0.93 12.63
N ARG A 13 -1.08 0.37 12.67
CA ARG A 13 0.14 0.94 12.11
C ARG A 13 1.38 0.38 12.79
N ARG A 14 1.36 0.33 14.12
CA ARG A 14 2.49 -0.17 14.89
C ARG A 14 2.71 -1.67 14.65
N PHE A 15 1.64 -2.43 14.56
CA PHE A 15 1.71 -3.86 14.23
C PHE A 15 2.35 -4.07 12.87
N LEU A 16 1.88 -3.36 11.85
CA LEU A 16 2.42 -3.48 10.50
C LEU A 16 3.90 -3.08 10.45
N TYR A 17 4.26 -2.00 11.11
CA TYR A 17 5.66 -1.58 11.14
C TYR A 17 6.56 -2.65 11.74
N LYS A 18 6.20 -3.18 12.91
CA LYS A 18 6.99 -4.21 13.59
C LYS A 18 7.12 -5.46 12.75
N PHE A 19 6.06 -5.85 12.09
CA PHE A 19 6.05 -7.04 11.23
C PHE A 19 6.89 -6.82 9.97
N MET A 20 6.65 -5.72 9.27
CA MET A 20 7.24 -5.48 7.95
C MET A 20 8.72 -5.10 8.01
N LYS A 21 9.20 -4.57 9.11
CA LYS A 21 10.63 -4.19 9.22
C LYS A 21 11.58 -5.38 9.09
N GLU A 22 11.08 -6.60 9.28
CA GLU A 22 11.86 -7.82 9.06
C GLU A 22 12.11 -8.08 7.56
N TYR A 23 11.33 -7.44 6.68
CA TYR A 23 11.38 -7.67 5.24
C TYR A 23 12.00 -6.51 4.47
N GLY A 24 12.12 -5.35 5.06
CA GLY A 24 12.70 -4.21 4.37
C GLY A 24 12.65 -2.93 5.19
N GLU A 25 13.10 -1.86 4.57
CA GLU A 25 13.07 -0.53 5.15
C GLU A 25 11.66 0.04 5.04
N CYS A 26 11.09 0.44 6.17
CA CYS A 26 9.70 0.89 6.25
C CYS A 26 9.59 2.37 6.57
N ASP A 27 8.80 3.09 5.78
CA ASP A 27 8.32 4.42 6.11
C ASP A 27 6.85 4.30 6.49
N VAL A 28 6.39 5.13 7.40
CA VAL A 28 5.03 5.07 7.93
C VAL A 28 4.35 6.42 7.76
N THR A 29 3.13 6.39 7.22
CA THR A 29 2.30 7.59 7.08
C THR A 29 0.93 7.33 7.70
N VAL A 30 0.25 8.39 8.10
CA VAL A 30 -0.98 8.29 8.89
C VAL A 30 -2.23 8.72 8.14
N ASN A 31 -2.08 9.26 6.94
CA ASN A 31 -3.21 9.68 6.11
C ASN A 31 -2.82 9.67 4.63
N GLY A 32 -3.83 9.88 3.77
CA GLY A 32 -3.63 9.83 2.33
C GLY A 32 -2.73 10.93 1.79
N LYS A 33 -2.81 12.11 2.36
CA LYS A 33 -1.97 13.24 1.94
C LYS A 33 -0.49 12.94 2.17
N GLU A 34 -0.17 12.46 3.36
CA GLU A 34 1.21 12.06 3.68
C GLU A 34 1.70 10.94 2.78
N ALA A 35 0.82 10.00 2.47
CA ALA A 35 1.16 8.87 1.59
C ALA A 35 1.52 9.35 0.19
N ILE A 36 0.73 10.23 -0.37
CA ILE A 36 0.97 10.78 -1.70
C ILE A 36 2.28 11.58 -1.71
N GLU A 37 2.50 12.41 -0.69
CA GLU A 37 3.75 13.18 -0.56
C GLU A 37 4.96 12.25 -0.46
N ALA A 38 4.87 11.20 0.35
CA ALA A 38 5.96 10.23 0.49
C ALA A 38 6.26 9.53 -0.82
N PHE A 39 5.22 9.18 -1.57
CA PHE A 39 5.39 8.54 -2.88
C PHE A 39 6.09 9.47 -3.87
N ILE A 40 5.68 10.73 -3.95
CA ILE A 40 6.30 11.73 -4.81
C ILE A 40 7.79 11.88 -4.46
N ILE A 41 8.10 12.04 -3.18
CA ILE A 41 9.48 12.19 -2.72
C ILE A 41 10.32 10.98 -3.10
N SER A 42 9.76 9.77 -2.98
CA SER A 42 10.48 8.55 -3.32
C SER A 42 10.88 8.53 -4.80
N LEU A 43 10.02 9.02 -5.67
CA LEU A 43 10.32 9.10 -7.11
C LEU A 43 11.34 10.20 -7.41
N GLU A 44 11.23 11.35 -6.77
CA GLU A 44 12.18 12.45 -6.94
C GLU A 44 13.58 12.09 -6.46
N ASP A 45 13.66 11.33 -5.38
CA ASP A 45 14.94 10.89 -4.80
C ASP A 45 15.51 9.66 -5.52
N GLU A 46 14.84 9.18 -6.55
CA GLU A 46 15.24 7.97 -7.30
C GLU A 46 15.40 6.77 -6.36
N ASN A 47 14.56 6.69 -5.34
CA ASN A 47 14.56 5.62 -4.37
C ASN A 47 13.12 5.15 -4.12
N PRO A 48 12.48 4.53 -5.13
CA PRO A 48 11.05 4.23 -5.09
C PRO A 48 10.71 3.12 -4.11
N TYR A 49 9.45 3.12 -3.68
CA TYR A 49 8.92 2.02 -2.89
C TYR A 49 8.67 0.79 -3.76
N ASP A 50 8.89 -0.37 -3.18
CA ASP A 50 8.57 -1.66 -3.81
C ASP A 50 7.17 -2.12 -3.44
N LEU A 51 6.73 -1.76 -2.24
CA LEU A 51 5.44 -2.19 -1.68
C LEU A 51 4.79 -1.06 -0.91
N ILE A 52 3.49 -0.89 -1.10
CA ILE A 52 2.66 -0.01 -0.27
C ILE A 52 1.57 -0.86 0.37
N LEU A 53 1.48 -0.80 1.69
CA LEU A 53 0.35 -1.35 2.45
C LEU A 53 -0.58 -0.19 2.74
N LEU A 54 -1.77 -0.22 2.17
CA LEU A 54 -2.64 0.94 2.09
C LEU A 54 -4.03 0.64 2.65
N ASP A 55 -4.37 1.28 3.77
CA ASP A 55 -5.70 1.17 4.36
C ASP A 55 -6.73 1.87 3.48
N ILE A 56 -7.86 1.22 3.24
CA ILE A 56 -8.95 1.82 2.45
C ILE A 56 -9.68 2.89 3.25
N MET A 57 -10.04 2.58 4.50
CA MET A 57 -10.88 3.45 5.33
C MET A 57 -10.06 4.44 6.12
N MET A 58 -9.86 5.61 5.55
CA MET A 58 -9.19 6.72 6.22
C MET A 58 -10.01 8.00 6.01
N PRO A 59 -9.99 8.94 6.98
CA PRO A 59 -10.72 10.21 6.81
C PRO A 59 -10.11 11.06 5.70
N GLU A 60 -10.91 11.94 5.14
CA GLU A 60 -10.54 12.91 4.09
C GLU A 60 -10.18 12.24 2.77
N ILE A 61 -8.93 11.84 2.58
CA ILE A 61 -8.48 11.14 1.39
C ILE A 61 -8.37 9.66 1.74
N ASP A 62 -9.33 8.85 1.28
CA ASP A 62 -9.32 7.42 1.55
C ASP A 62 -8.31 6.67 0.69
N GLY A 63 -8.10 5.39 1.00
CA GLY A 63 -7.13 4.56 0.30
C GLY A 63 -7.42 4.37 -1.18
N MET A 64 -8.68 4.37 -1.58
CA MET A 64 -9.04 4.26 -3.00
C MET A 64 -8.52 5.46 -3.78
N LYS A 65 -8.68 6.65 -3.20
CA LYS A 65 -8.21 7.88 -3.82
C LYS A 65 -6.69 7.93 -3.91
N VAL A 66 -6.01 7.44 -2.87
CA VAL A 66 -4.54 7.32 -2.87
C VAL A 66 -4.10 6.36 -3.97
N LEU A 67 -4.74 5.20 -4.08
CA LEU A 67 -4.43 4.20 -5.12
C LEU A 67 -4.56 4.82 -6.53
N LYS A 68 -5.69 5.46 -6.80
CA LYS A 68 -5.92 6.10 -8.09
C LYS A 68 -4.86 7.15 -8.42
N THR A 69 -4.51 7.97 -7.42
CA THR A 69 -3.52 9.02 -7.58
C THR A 69 -2.14 8.45 -7.88
N ILE A 70 -1.73 7.42 -7.15
CA ILE A 70 -0.44 6.77 -7.38
C ILE A 70 -0.36 6.18 -8.78
N ARG A 71 -1.40 5.48 -9.21
CA ARG A 71 -1.43 4.88 -10.56
C ARG A 71 -1.38 5.94 -11.66
N LEU A 72 -2.04 7.08 -11.46
CA LEU A 72 -1.96 8.21 -12.38
C LEU A 72 -0.55 8.78 -12.46
N MET A 73 0.10 8.97 -11.31
CA MET A 73 1.47 9.48 -11.26
C MET A 73 2.45 8.55 -11.95
N GLU A 74 2.29 7.25 -11.76
CA GLU A 74 3.12 6.27 -12.45
C GLU A 74 2.95 6.35 -13.96
N ARG A 75 1.69 6.39 -14.41
CA ARG A 75 1.39 6.48 -15.84
C ARG A 75 1.97 7.74 -16.47
N ASP A 76 1.82 8.88 -15.79
CA ASP A 76 2.34 10.15 -16.29
C ASP A 76 3.86 10.17 -16.39
N ARG A 77 4.53 9.37 -15.60
CA ARG A 77 6.00 9.25 -15.59
C ARG A 77 6.51 8.08 -16.43
N GLY A 78 5.62 7.37 -17.12
CA GLY A 78 6.00 6.23 -17.95
C GLY A 78 6.41 4.98 -17.18
N ILE A 79 6.01 4.88 -15.91
CA ILE A 79 6.27 3.69 -15.09
C ILE A 79 5.16 2.68 -15.37
N ILE A 80 5.50 1.56 -15.99
CA ILE A 80 4.52 0.57 -16.45
C ILE A 80 4.92 -0.85 -16.03
N GLY A 81 3.94 -1.74 -16.04
CA GLY A 81 4.15 -3.17 -15.83
C GLY A 81 4.75 -3.48 -14.46
N HIS A 82 5.78 -4.29 -14.46
CA HIS A 82 6.45 -4.73 -13.23
C HIS A 82 7.27 -3.64 -12.54
N GLU A 83 7.47 -2.50 -13.19
CA GLU A 83 8.14 -1.35 -12.58
C GLU A 83 7.22 -0.59 -11.61
N ARG A 84 5.91 -0.79 -11.73
CA ARG A 84 4.95 -0.14 -10.82
C ARG A 84 5.11 -0.70 -9.41
N VAL A 85 4.88 0.18 -8.43
CA VAL A 85 4.89 -0.24 -7.02
C VAL A 85 3.76 -1.26 -6.78
N LYS A 86 4.05 -2.30 -5.99
CA LYS A 86 3.02 -3.26 -5.60
C LYS A 86 2.19 -2.66 -4.47
N ILE A 87 0.88 -2.71 -4.60
CA ILE A 87 -0.03 -2.14 -3.60
C ILE A 87 -0.94 -3.24 -3.06
N ILE A 88 -0.88 -3.44 -1.75
CA ILE A 88 -1.79 -4.34 -1.04
C ILE A 88 -2.72 -3.45 -0.23
N MET A 89 -4.02 -3.52 -0.54
CA MET A 89 -5.04 -2.79 0.22
C MET A 89 -5.35 -3.54 1.50
N THR A 90 -5.52 -2.82 2.60
CA THR A 90 -6.00 -3.43 3.85
C THR A 90 -7.41 -2.92 4.11
N THR A 91 -8.31 -3.80 4.52
CA THR A 91 -9.73 -3.50 4.58
C THR A 91 -10.44 -4.29 5.68
N ALA A 92 -11.56 -3.76 6.18
CA ALA A 92 -12.43 -4.49 7.08
C ALA A 92 -13.15 -5.61 6.34
N LEU A 93 -13.53 -6.67 7.05
CA LEU A 93 -14.09 -7.90 6.47
C LEU A 93 -15.33 -7.70 5.60
N ASN A 94 -16.12 -6.67 5.86
CA ASN A 94 -17.40 -6.46 5.19
C ASN A 94 -17.36 -5.42 4.07
N GLU A 95 -16.18 -5.18 3.51
CA GLU A 95 -15.95 -4.12 2.52
C GLU A 95 -15.74 -4.68 1.10
N SER A 96 -16.53 -5.70 0.73
CA SER A 96 -16.34 -6.41 -0.55
C SER A 96 -16.47 -5.53 -1.79
N GLU A 97 -17.33 -4.52 -1.77
CA GLU A 97 -17.49 -3.60 -2.91
C GLU A 97 -16.20 -2.81 -3.14
N ASN A 98 -15.59 -2.34 -2.06
CA ASN A 98 -14.31 -1.62 -2.14
C ASN A 98 -13.19 -2.50 -2.65
N VAL A 99 -13.21 -3.79 -2.32
CA VAL A 99 -12.19 -4.74 -2.78
C VAL A 99 -12.23 -4.87 -4.30
N MET A 100 -13.41 -5.05 -4.89
CA MET A 100 -13.53 -5.16 -6.34
C MET A 100 -13.10 -3.87 -7.04
N GLU A 101 -13.53 -2.73 -6.53
CA GLU A 101 -13.12 -1.44 -7.07
C GLU A 101 -11.60 -1.28 -7.00
N ALA A 102 -10.97 -1.71 -5.90
CA ALA A 102 -9.52 -1.61 -5.73
C ALA A 102 -8.78 -2.41 -6.78
N PHE A 103 -9.24 -3.62 -7.11
CA PHE A 103 -8.62 -4.40 -8.17
C PHE A 103 -8.81 -3.73 -9.54
N ASP A 104 -9.99 -3.17 -9.80
CA ASP A 104 -10.24 -2.44 -11.04
C ASP A 104 -9.35 -1.21 -11.18
N GLU A 105 -9.03 -0.56 -10.07
CA GLU A 105 -8.16 0.61 -10.04
C GLU A 105 -6.67 0.26 -9.98
N GLY A 106 -6.34 -1.02 -9.90
CA GLY A 106 -4.97 -1.49 -10.08
C GLY A 106 -4.17 -1.87 -8.86
N CYS A 107 -4.82 -2.27 -7.74
CA CYS A 107 -4.06 -2.90 -6.66
C CYS A 107 -3.73 -4.36 -7.03
N GLU A 108 -2.67 -4.90 -6.48
CA GLU A 108 -2.25 -6.28 -6.74
C GLU A 108 -2.91 -7.29 -5.82
N ALA A 109 -3.30 -6.85 -4.62
CA ALA A 109 -3.89 -7.74 -3.63
C ALA A 109 -4.61 -6.95 -2.54
N TYR A 110 -5.36 -7.66 -1.71
CA TYR A 110 -5.92 -7.07 -0.51
C TYR A 110 -5.74 -8.03 0.67
N ALA A 111 -5.78 -7.48 1.88
CA ALA A 111 -5.72 -8.25 3.11
C ALA A 111 -6.81 -7.75 4.05
N ALA A 112 -7.66 -8.65 4.53
CA ALA A 112 -8.76 -8.30 5.44
C ALA A 112 -8.23 -8.12 6.87
N LYS A 113 -8.80 -7.16 7.58
CA LYS A 113 -8.53 -6.97 9.00
C LYS A 113 -9.44 -7.85 9.84
N PRO A 114 -8.97 -8.41 10.95
CA PRO A 114 -7.62 -8.32 11.51
C PRO A 114 -6.60 -9.05 10.64
N LEU A 115 -5.43 -8.46 10.48
CA LEU A 115 -4.42 -8.97 9.57
C LEU A 115 -3.83 -10.29 10.07
N ASP A 116 -3.77 -11.26 9.16
CA ASP A 116 -3.16 -12.56 9.39
C ASP A 116 -1.77 -12.54 8.75
N THR A 117 -0.73 -12.65 9.58
CA THR A 117 0.66 -12.56 9.11
C THR A 117 1.00 -13.65 8.11
N LYS A 118 0.46 -14.85 8.28
CA LYS A 118 0.71 -15.96 7.34
C LYS A 118 0.14 -15.66 5.97
N LYS A 119 -1.08 -15.10 5.93
CA LYS A 119 -1.71 -14.72 4.67
C LYS A 119 -0.94 -13.58 4.00
N LEU A 120 -0.47 -12.61 4.79
CA LEU A 120 0.29 -11.48 4.26
C LEU A 120 1.61 -11.96 3.65
N ILE A 121 2.32 -12.86 4.32
CA ILE A 121 3.53 -13.48 3.78
C ILE A 121 3.23 -14.18 2.46
N SER A 122 2.16 -14.98 2.43
CA SER A 122 1.75 -15.71 1.22
C SER A 122 1.49 -14.75 0.04
N VAL A 123 0.83 -13.64 0.29
CA VAL A 123 0.57 -12.62 -0.73
C VAL A 123 1.88 -12.02 -1.24
N MET A 124 2.79 -11.67 -0.33
CA MET A 124 4.08 -11.11 -0.72
C MET A 124 4.91 -12.09 -1.54
N GLU A 125 4.84 -13.38 -1.22
CA GLU A 125 5.50 -14.42 -2.00
C GLU A 125 4.92 -14.51 -3.41
N LYS A 126 3.60 -14.49 -3.53
CA LYS A 126 2.91 -14.53 -4.82
C LYS A 126 3.23 -13.31 -5.69
N LEU A 127 3.50 -12.18 -5.06
CA LEU A 127 3.87 -10.96 -5.77
C LEU A 127 5.37 -10.87 -6.05
N ASN A 128 6.12 -11.89 -5.70
CA ASN A 128 7.57 -11.97 -5.86
C ASN A 128 8.32 -10.87 -5.11
N LEU A 129 7.79 -10.44 -3.97
CA LEU A 129 8.44 -9.46 -3.10
C LEU A 129 9.43 -10.12 -2.16
N ILE A 130 9.14 -11.35 -1.79
CA ILE A 130 10.01 -12.14 -0.92
C ILE A 130 10.15 -13.56 -1.45
#